data_3e9bbb55d93d0a8cd03ab168ef6b9095
#
_entry.id   3e9bbb55d93d0a8cd03ab168ef6b9095
#
_cell.length_a   1.000
_cell.length_b   1.000
_cell.length_c   1.000
_cell.angle_alpha   90.00
_cell.angle_beta   90.00
_cell.angle_gamma   90.00
#
_symmetry.space_group_name_H-M   'P 1'
#
loop_
_entity.id
_entity.type
_entity.pdbx_description
1 polymer ?
#
loop_
_entity_poly.entity_id
_entity_poly.type
_entity_poly.pdbx_seq_one_letter_code
_entity_poly.pdbx_strand_id
1 'polypeptide(L)'
;MCIRDRGSSIHYVEGCTAPSYSTDSLHSAVVELVALPGSHIRYSTIQNWSSNVYNLVTKRGIAHEDAKIEWVDGNIGSKLTMKYPAVILKGEGSHAEVISVAYSGEGQHQDAGAKIHHLASNTTSKILSKSISKNGGRGSYRGMVTVSPKADNCKLNVVCDALILDEGSR
;
A
#
# COMPACT_ATOMS: atom_id res chain seq x y z
N MET A 1 12.73 8.30 -5.00
CA MET A 1 12.35 7.67 -6.29
C MET A 1 13.16 6.39 -6.46
N CYS A 2 12.53 5.31 -6.86
CA CYS A 2 13.22 4.06 -7.17
C CYS A 2 12.95 3.69 -8.63
N ILE A 3 13.99 3.71 -9.46
CA ILE A 3 13.93 3.36 -10.89
C ILE A 3 14.68 2.06 -11.07
N ARG A 4 14.10 1.11 -11.77
CA ARG A 4 14.72 -0.17 -11.99
C ARG A 4 14.87 -0.48 -13.48
N ASP A 5 16.10 -0.81 -13.90
CA ASP A 5 16.45 -1.12 -15.28
C ASP A 5 15.70 -2.33 -15.83
N ARG A 6 15.66 -2.41 -17.16
CA ARG A 6 14.96 -3.48 -17.89
C ARG A 6 15.43 -4.87 -17.42
N GLY A 7 14.48 -5.79 -17.21
CA GLY A 7 14.72 -7.18 -16.86
C GLY A 7 15.37 -7.42 -15.49
N SER A 8 15.55 -6.39 -14.67
CA SER A 8 16.20 -6.53 -13.37
C SER A 8 15.22 -6.62 -12.20
N SER A 9 15.66 -7.14 -11.05
CA SER A 9 14.83 -7.30 -9.86
C SER A 9 15.46 -6.63 -8.65
N ILE A 10 14.63 -6.01 -7.80
CA ILE A 10 15.04 -5.45 -6.51
C ILE A 10 13.97 -5.73 -5.45
N HIS A 11 14.44 -6.05 -4.25
CA HIS A 11 13.62 -6.04 -3.04
C HIS A 11 14.17 -4.95 -2.11
N TYR A 12 13.40 -3.90 -1.92
CA TYR A 12 13.69 -2.84 -0.97
C TYR A 12 12.91 -3.07 0.33
N VAL A 13 13.60 -3.00 1.46
CA VAL A 13 12.99 -3.19 2.78
C VAL A 13 13.24 -1.95 3.62
N GLU A 14 12.20 -1.40 4.21
CA GLU A 14 12.23 -0.22 5.06
C GLU A 14 11.54 -0.51 6.39
N GLY A 15 12.22 -0.22 7.49
CA GLY A 15 11.66 -0.18 8.84
C GLY A 15 11.61 1.25 9.34
N CYS A 16 10.43 1.72 9.76
CA CYS A 16 10.26 3.08 10.28
C CYS A 16 9.75 3.04 11.71
N THR A 17 10.46 3.72 12.59
CA THR A 17 10.06 3.97 13.96
C THR A 17 10.35 5.42 14.32
N ALA A 18 9.67 5.97 15.31
CA ALA A 18 10.00 7.28 15.87
C ALA A 18 10.02 7.21 17.39
N PRO A 19 10.90 8.00 18.04
CA PRO A 19 10.82 8.20 19.47
C PRO A 19 9.50 8.86 19.85
N SER A 20 9.04 8.62 21.08
CA SER A 20 7.86 9.30 21.63
C SER A 20 8.24 10.73 22.02
N TYR A 21 7.54 11.69 21.48
CA TYR A 21 7.64 13.09 21.84
C TYR A 21 6.48 13.47 22.80
N SER A 22 6.62 14.57 23.51
CA SER A 22 5.57 15.10 24.41
C SER A 22 4.40 15.72 23.65
N THR A 23 4.55 15.99 22.37
CA THR A 23 3.54 16.60 21.49
C THR A 23 3.27 15.73 20.27
N ASP A 24 2.14 15.95 19.62
CA ASP A 24 1.83 15.31 18.34
C ASP A 24 2.89 15.64 17.29
N SER A 25 3.25 14.68 16.47
CA SER A 25 4.24 14.83 15.41
C SER A 25 3.72 14.32 14.07
N LEU A 26 4.27 14.86 12.98
CA LEU A 26 3.91 14.50 11.62
C LEU A 26 5.05 13.76 10.92
N HIS A 27 4.75 12.56 10.44
CA HIS A 27 5.55 11.89 9.42
C HIS A 27 4.87 12.03 8.06
N SER A 28 5.53 12.66 7.11
CA SER A 28 5.07 12.80 5.73
C SER A 28 6.14 12.33 4.76
N ALA A 29 5.76 11.47 3.84
CA ALA A 29 6.68 10.92 2.85
C ALA A 29 6.02 10.74 1.48
N VAL A 30 6.84 10.82 0.43
CA VAL A 30 6.46 10.45 -0.94
C VAL A 30 7.44 9.39 -1.44
N VAL A 31 6.89 8.28 -1.92
CA VAL A 31 7.66 7.19 -2.55
C VAL A 31 7.15 6.98 -3.96
N GLU A 32 8.07 7.00 -4.92
CA GLU A 32 7.77 6.76 -6.33
C GLU A 32 8.61 5.59 -6.86
N LEU A 33 7.95 4.62 -7.48
CA LEU A 33 8.56 3.47 -8.13
C LEU A 33 8.33 3.52 -9.62
N VAL A 34 9.40 3.32 -10.39
CA VAL A 34 9.32 3.17 -11.85
C VAL A 34 9.94 1.83 -12.23
N ALA A 35 9.09 0.88 -12.61
CA ALA A 35 9.49 -0.44 -13.09
C ALA A 35 9.55 -0.42 -14.61
N LEU A 36 10.76 -0.41 -15.18
CA LEU A 36 11.01 -0.46 -16.62
C LEU A 36 10.67 -1.85 -17.20
N PRO A 37 10.55 -2.02 -18.52
CA PRO A 37 10.10 -3.28 -19.12
C PRO A 37 10.81 -4.52 -18.57
N GLY A 38 10.01 -5.54 -18.22
CA GLY A 38 10.48 -6.81 -17.67
C GLY A 38 11.07 -6.74 -16.26
N SER A 39 11.05 -5.59 -15.59
CA SER A 39 11.64 -5.45 -14.27
C SER A 39 10.66 -5.80 -13.14
N HIS A 40 11.22 -6.15 -11.97
CA HIS A 40 10.46 -6.46 -10.77
C HIS A 40 10.92 -5.61 -9.59
N ILE A 41 10.01 -4.87 -8.98
CA ILE A 41 10.24 -4.11 -7.76
C ILE A 41 9.31 -4.63 -6.66
N ARG A 42 9.89 -5.14 -5.58
CA ARG A 42 9.19 -5.42 -4.33
C ARG A 42 9.63 -4.38 -3.30
N TYR A 43 8.66 -3.65 -2.75
CA TYR A 43 8.89 -2.64 -1.72
C TYR A 43 8.14 -3.05 -0.45
N SER A 44 8.89 -3.42 0.58
CA SER A 44 8.32 -3.84 1.86
C SER A 44 8.58 -2.78 2.94
N THR A 45 7.53 -2.36 3.65
CA THR A 45 7.66 -1.47 4.79
C THR A 45 7.01 -2.07 6.02
N ILE A 46 7.69 -1.90 7.17
CA ILE A 46 7.11 -2.13 8.48
C ILE A 46 7.20 -0.80 9.23
N GLN A 47 6.04 -0.24 9.53
CA GLN A 47 5.93 1.04 10.24
C GLN A 47 5.34 0.79 11.62
N ASN A 48 6.12 1.11 12.65
CA ASN A 48 5.72 1.04 14.04
C ASN A 48 5.98 2.39 14.70
N TRP A 49 5.02 3.28 14.56
CA TRP A 49 5.07 4.64 15.07
C TRP A 49 4.49 4.75 16.47
N SER A 50 4.97 5.69 17.25
CA SER A 50 4.35 6.03 18.55
C SER A 50 2.92 6.59 18.36
N SER A 51 2.11 6.48 19.41
CA SER A 51 0.67 6.81 19.39
C SER A 51 0.33 8.29 19.20
N ASN A 52 1.32 9.18 19.15
CA ASN A 52 1.17 10.61 18.90
C ASN A 52 1.63 11.03 17.49
N VAL A 53 1.87 10.08 16.58
CA VAL A 53 2.33 10.36 15.21
C VAL A 53 1.16 10.35 14.23
N TYR A 54 1.07 11.39 13.41
CA TYR A 54 0.27 11.41 12.18
C TYR A 54 1.15 10.94 11.02
N ASN A 55 0.81 9.80 10.43
CA ASN A 55 1.59 9.17 9.38
C ASN A 55 0.86 9.31 8.03
N LEU A 56 1.26 10.30 7.24
CA LEU A 56 0.65 10.67 5.97
C LEU A 56 1.61 10.37 4.82
N VAL A 57 1.39 9.26 4.13
CA VAL A 57 2.33 8.77 3.11
C VAL A 57 1.66 8.61 1.75
N THR A 58 2.30 9.20 0.73
CA THR A 58 1.93 8.99 -0.67
C THR A 58 2.89 7.97 -1.30
N LYS A 59 2.34 6.91 -1.87
CA LYS A 59 3.09 5.87 -2.60
C LYS A 59 2.53 5.73 -4.01
N ARG A 60 3.39 5.79 -5.02
CA ARG A 60 3.02 5.68 -6.44
C ARG A 60 3.97 4.76 -7.17
N GLY A 61 3.43 3.92 -8.04
CA GLY A 61 4.20 3.04 -8.91
C GLY A 61 3.73 3.13 -10.35
N ILE A 62 4.67 3.02 -11.29
CA ILE A 62 4.38 2.88 -12.72
C ILE A 62 5.06 1.60 -13.19
N ALA A 63 4.27 0.65 -13.70
CA ALA A 63 4.76 -0.59 -14.29
C ALA A 63 4.66 -0.51 -15.82
N HIS A 64 5.81 -0.66 -16.48
CA HIS A 64 5.91 -0.77 -17.94
C HIS A 64 5.64 -2.21 -18.39
N GLU A 65 5.87 -2.50 -19.67
CA GLU A 65 5.63 -3.80 -20.31
C GLU A 65 6.26 -4.96 -19.52
N ASP A 66 5.46 -6.00 -19.21
CA ASP A 66 5.86 -7.18 -18.43
C ASP A 66 6.53 -6.87 -17.08
N ALA A 67 6.43 -5.64 -16.59
CA ALA A 67 6.99 -5.26 -15.30
C ALA A 67 6.06 -5.61 -14.14
N LYS A 68 6.67 -5.85 -12.97
CA LYS A 68 5.96 -6.18 -11.74
C LYS A 68 6.29 -5.21 -10.62
N ILE A 69 5.25 -4.71 -9.93
CA ILE A 69 5.38 -3.91 -8.70
C ILE A 69 4.61 -4.59 -7.57
N GLU A 70 5.29 -4.83 -6.45
CA GLU A 70 4.70 -5.35 -5.21
C GLU A 70 4.91 -4.34 -4.08
N TRP A 71 3.80 -3.89 -3.48
CA TRP A 71 3.79 -3.16 -2.23
C TRP A 71 3.42 -4.11 -1.09
N VAL A 72 4.27 -4.19 -0.07
CA VAL A 72 4.02 -4.98 1.14
C VAL A 72 4.12 -4.06 2.34
N ASP A 73 3.00 -3.80 3.00
CA ASP A 73 2.88 -2.81 4.06
C ASP A 73 2.40 -3.42 5.38
N GLY A 74 3.21 -3.30 6.43
CA GLY A 74 2.81 -3.51 7.81
C GLY A 74 2.63 -2.16 8.52
N ASN A 75 1.41 -1.87 8.98
CA ASN A 75 1.05 -0.61 9.62
C ASN A 75 0.67 -0.84 11.08
N ILE A 76 1.53 -0.41 11.99
CA ILE A 76 1.38 -0.56 13.43
C ILE A 76 1.65 0.79 14.08
N GLY A 77 0.94 1.09 15.13
CA GLY A 77 1.11 2.37 15.83
C GLY A 77 0.41 3.53 15.12
N SER A 78 0.95 4.73 15.27
CA SER A 78 0.38 6.02 14.85
C SER A 78 -0.95 6.36 15.52
N LYS A 79 -1.19 7.66 15.71
CA LYS A 79 -2.51 8.19 16.04
C LYS A 79 -3.44 8.09 14.84
N LEU A 80 -2.92 8.44 13.67
CA LEU A 80 -3.60 8.33 12.39
C LEU A 80 -2.60 7.92 11.31
N THR A 81 -2.91 6.88 10.57
CA THR A 81 -2.23 6.55 9.32
C THR A 81 -3.18 6.80 8.16
N MET A 82 -2.71 7.53 7.14
CA MET A 82 -3.39 7.62 5.84
C MET A 82 -2.39 7.20 4.75
N LYS A 83 -2.63 6.02 4.15
CA LYS A 83 -1.71 5.45 3.17
C LYS A 83 -2.46 4.64 2.10
N TYR A 84 -2.35 5.10 0.86
CA TYR A 84 -3.02 4.50 -0.29
C TYR A 84 -2.02 4.29 -1.43
N PRO A 85 -1.20 3.22 -1.37
CA PRO A 85 -0.31 2.91 -2.47
C PRO A 85 -1.07 2.78 -3.79
N ALA A 86 -0.56 3.42 -4.81
CA ALA A 86 -1.14 3.42 -6.14
C ALA A 86 -0.18 2.78 -7.15
N VAL A 87 -0.73 2.01 -8.11
CA VAL A 87 0.04 1.49 -9.24
C VAL A 87 -0.71 1.77 -10.55
N ILE A 88 0.04 2.31 -11.50
CA ILE A 88 -0.41 2.48 -12.88
C ILE A 88 0.22 1.37 -13.71
N LEU A 89 -0.61 0.44 -14.20
CA LEU A 89 -0.24 -0.62 -15.13
C LEU A 89 -0.28 -0.04 -16.55
N LYS A 90 0.84 0.57 -16.94
CA LYS A 90 0.99 1.33 -18.19
C LYS A 90 1.39 0.46 -19.37
N GLY A 91 2.17 -0.58 -19.12
CA GLY A 91 2.64 -1.50 -20.15
C GLY A 91 1.82 -2.78 -20.20
N GLU A 92 1.71 -3.37 -21.40
CA GLU A 92 1.05 -4.65 -21.61
C GLU A 92 1.73 -5.74 -20.77
N GLY A 93 0.96 -6.72 -20.29
CA GLY A 93 1.48 -7.82 -19.45
C GLY A 93 1.90 -7.41 -18.04
N SER A 94 1.85 -6.14 -17.67
CA SER A 94 2.31 -5.68 -16.36
C SER A 94 1.44 -6.18 -15.20
N HIS A 95 2.06 -6.29 -14.03
CA HIS A 95 1.43 -6.84 -12.82
C HIS A 95 1.62 -5.94 -11.60
N ALA A 96 0.57 -5.83 -10.78
CA ALA A 96 0.65 -5.17 -9.48
C ALA A 96 0.11 -6.05 -8.36
N GLU A 97 0.81 -6.08 -7.23
CA GLU A 97 0.31 -6.68 -6.00
C GLU A 97 0.44 -5.69 -4.85
N VAL A 98 -0.60 -5.57 -4.05
CA VAL A 98 -0.60 -4.79 -2.81
C VAL A 98 -1.03 -5.69 -1.67
N ILE A 99 -0.14 -5.89 -0.71
CA ILE A 99 -0.42 -6.61 0.54
C ILE A 99 -0.31 -5.60 1.67
N SER A 100 -1.38 -5.41 2.42
CA SER A 100 -1.43 -4.51 3.56
C SER A 100 -1.96 -5.22 4.79
N VAL A 101 -1.21 -5.12 5.88
CA VAL A 101 -1.64 -5.58 7.20
C VAL A 101 -1.65 -4.38 8.13
N ALA A 102 -2.76 -4.16 8.84
CA ALA A 102 -2.91 -3.04 9.76
C ALA A 102 -3.41 -3.51 11.11
N TYR A 103 -2.87 -2.94 12.19
CA TYR A 103 -3.36 -3.08 13.55
C TYR A 103 -3.70 -1.71 14.12
N SER A 104 -4.90 -1.57 14.67
CA SER A 104 -5.34 -0.36 15.37
C SER A 104 -5.77 -0.68 16.79
N GLY A 105 -5.10 -0.07 17.77
CA GLY A 105 -5.41 -0.12 19.19
C GLY A 105 -6.10 1.14 19.67
N GLU A 106 -6.15 1.31 20.99
CA GLU A 106 -6.75 2.47 21.66
C GLU A 106 -6.22 3.81 21.09
N GLY A 107 -7.14 4.71 20.73
CA GLY A 107 -6.81 6.03 20.18
C GLY A 107 -6.19 6.04 18.80
N GLN A 108 -6.10 4.89 18.12
CA GLN A 108 -5.48 4.75 16.81
C GLN A 108 -6.50 4.62 15.69
N HIS A 109 -6.20 5.23 14.55
CA HIS A 109 -6.97 5.09 13.33
C HIS A 109 -6.05 4.72 12.16
N GLN A 110 -6.23 3.52 11.61
CA GLN A 110 -5.54 3.07 10.40
C GLN A 110 -6.48 3.24 9.20
N ASP A 111 -6.30 4.30 8.41
CA ASP A 111 -7.02 4.53 7.15
C ASP A 111 -6.08 4.15 6.00
N ALA A 112 -6.18 2.91 5.58
CA ALA A 112 -5.33 2.32 4.55
C ALA A 112 -6.16 1.88 3.34
N GLY A 113 -5.49 1.57 2.24
CA GLY A 113 -6.16 1.11 1.03
C GLY A 113 -5.19 0.92 -0.11
N ALA A 114 -5.71 0.78 -1.32
CA ALA A 114 -4.88 0.66 -2.51
C ALA A 114 -5.62 1.19 -3.74
N LYS A 115 -4.86 1.67 -4.73
CA LYS A 115 -5.39 2.12 -6.01
C LYS A 115 -4.62 1.46 -7.13
N ILE A 116 -5.32 0.84 -8.09
CA ILE A 116 -4.68 0.24 -9.26
C ILE A 116 -5.41 0.70 -10.52
N HIS A 117 -4.64 1.16 -11.49
CA HIS A 117 -5.14 1.64 -12.77
C HIS A 117 -4.60 0.75 -13.90
N HIS A 118 -5.47 -0.05 -14.52
CA HIS A 118 -5.15 -0.84 -15.69
C HIS A 118 -5.32 0.03 -16.94
N LEU A 119 -4.22 0.48 -17.53
CA LEU A 119 -4.22 1.31 -18.74
C LEU A 119 -3.89 0.53 -20.01
N ALA A 120 -3.23 -0.63 -19.88
CA ALA A 120 -2.84 -1.51 -20.98
C ALA A 120 -3.54 -2.87 -20.87
N SER A 121 -3.60 -3.60 -21.99
CA SER A 121 -4.18 -4.93 -22.07
C SER A 121 -3.33 -6.01 -21.40
N ASN A 122 -3.93 -7.18 -21.12
CA ASN A 122 -3.29 -8.35 -20.52
C ASN A 122 -2.67 -8.08 -19.13
N THR A 123 -3.12 -7.04 -18.43
CA THR A 123 -2.60 -6.66 -17.12
C THR A 123 -3.32 -7.38 -15.98
N THR A 124 -2.57 -7.61 -14.89
CA THR A 124 -3.11 -8.33 -13.74
C THR A 124 -2.87 -7.59 -12.44
N SER A 125 -3.82 -7.67 -11.50
CA SER A 125 -3.64 -7.07 -10.18
C SER A 125 -4.25 -7.88 -9.05
N LYS A 126 -3.61 -7.77 -7.87
CA LYS A 126 -4.11 -8.36 -6.64
C LYS A 126 -3.96 -7.38 -5.49
N ILE A 127 -5.03 -7.19 -4.73
CA ILE A 127 -5.03 -6.43 -3.48
C ILE A 127 -5.47 -7.37 -2.37
N LEU A 128 -4.62 -7.49 -1.35
CA LEU A 128 -4.92 -8.21 -0.12
C LEU A 128 -4.75 -7.24 1.05
N SER A 129 -5.84 -6.87 1.68
CA SER A 129 -5.86 -6.02 2.88
C SER A 129 -6.41 -6.80 4.06
N LYS A 130 -5.65 -6.84 5.14
CA LYS A 130 -6.07 -7.44 6.40
C LYS A 130 -5.90 -6.44 7.54
N SER A 131 -6.94 -6.29 8.36
CA SER A 131 -6.89 -5.37 9.50
C SER A 131 -7.41 -6.01 10.77
N ILE A 132 -6.85 -5.58 11.90
CA ILE A 132 -7.29 -5.96 13.24
C ILE A 132 -7.53 -4.68 14.02
N SER A 133 -8.70 -4.56 14.65
CA SER A 133 -9.05 -3.47 15.55
C SER A 133 -9.36 -4.00 16.94
N LYS A 134 -8.76 -3.38 17.97
CA LYS A 134 -8.91 -3.77 19.38
C LYS A 134 -8.88 -2.54 20.29
N ASN A 135 -9.55 -2.62 21.46
CA ASN A 135 -9.57 -1.58 22.49
C ASN A 135 -10.03 -0.20 21.95
N GLY A 136 -11.10 -0.19 21.17
CA GLY A 136 -11.63 1.05 20.59
C GLY A 136 -10.85 1.56 19.34
N GLY A 137 -9.90 0.78 18.82
CA GLY A 137 -9.18 1.10 17.60
C GLY A 137 -10.09 1.17 16.38
N ARG A 138 -9.68 1.97 15.39
CA ARG A 138 -10.46 2.17 14.17
C ARG A 138 -9.66 1.76 12.93
N GLY A 139 -10.24 0.86 12.12
CA GLY A 139 -9.75 0.49 10.80
C GLY A 139 -10.65 1.07 9.70
N SER A 140 -10.07 1.65 8.67
CA SER A 140 -10.78 2.08 7.47
C SER A 140 -10.04 1.57 6.24
N TYR A 141 -10.79 1.12 5.23
CA TYR A 141 -10.22 0.68 3.96
C TYR A 141 -10.84 1.48 2.81
N ARG A 142 -9.99 1.99 1.92
CA ARG A 142 -10.40 2.65 0.68
C ARG A 142 -9.66 2.03 -0.50
N GLY A 143 -10.36 1.23 -1.28
CA GLY A 143 -9.83 0.60 -2.48
C GLY A 143 -10.41 1.19 -3.75
N MET A 144 -9.60 1.27 -4.80
CA MET A 144 -10.05 1.65 -6.13
C MET A 144 -9.29 0.86 -7.19
N VAL A 145 -10.01 0.18 -8.07
CA VAL A 145 -9.43 -0.40 -9.29
C VAL A 145 -10.18 0.15 -10.47
N THR A 146 -9.44 0.68 -11.44
CA THR A 146 -10.01 1.17 -12.71
C THR A 146 -9.41 0.43 -13.88
N VAL A 147 -10.22 0.17 -14.89
CA VAL A 147 -9.79 -0.43 -16.15
C VAL A 147 -10.12 0.55 -17.27
N SER A 148 -9.12 0.89 -18.08
CA SER A 148 -9.30 1.75 -19.24
C SER A 148 -10.23 1.09 -20.25
N PRO A 149 -11.15 1.83 -20.91
CA PRO A 149 -11.96 1.28 -21.99
C PRO A 149 -11.15 0.71 -23.17
N LYS A 150 -9.87 1.01 -23.24
CA LYS A 150 -8.94 0.53 -24.28
C LYS A 150 -8.11 -0.68 -23.83
N ALA A 151 -8.30 -1.15 -22.60
CA ALA A 151 -7.52 -2.24 -22.00
C ALA A 151 -8.37 -3.52 -21.98
N ASP A 152 -7.95 -4.52 -22.72
CA ASP A 152 -8.61 -5.82 -22.80
C ASP A 152 -7.90 -6.87 -21.94
N ASN A 153 -8.63 -7.97 -21.61
CA ASN A 153 -8.10 -9.14 -20.91
C ASN A 153 -7.39 -8.79 -19.58
N CYS A 154 -7.94 -7.84 -18.82
CA CYS A 154 -7.46 -7.50 -17.51
C CYS A 154 -8.03 -8.45 -16.44
N LYS A 155 -7.18 -8.89 -15.50
CA LYS A 155 -7.61 -9.73 -14.37
C LYS A 155 -7.31 -8.98 -13.08
N LEU A 156 -8.29 -8.93 -12.19
CA LEU A 156 -8.14 -8.26 -10.90
C LEU A 156 -8.77 -9.09 -9.77
N ASN A 157 -8.14 -9.05 -8.60
CA ASN A 157 -8.67 -9.67 -7.39
C ASN A 157 -8.47 -8.71 -6.21
N VAL A 158 -9.52 -8.50 -5.44
CA VAL A 158 -9.48 -7.66 -4.23
C VAL A 158 -10.08 -8.44 -3.07
N VAL A 159 -9.29 -8.60 -2.01
CA VAL A 159 -9.71 -9.21 -0.75
C VAL A 159 -9.44 -8.21 0.37
N CYS A 160 -10.48 -7.90 1.15
CA CYS A 160 -10.38 -7.02 2.31
C CYS A 160 -11.08 -7.69 3.50
N ASP A 161 -10.28 -8.12 4.48
CA ASP A 161 -10.77 -8.74 5.70
C ASP A 161 -10.46 -7.85 6.90
N ALA A 162 -11.47 -7.63 7.75
CA ALA A 162 -11.33 -6.89 8.99
C ALA A 162 -11.78 -7.77 10.17
N LEU A 163 -10.91 -7.87 11.17
CA LEU A 163 -11.21 -8.55 12.43
C LEU A 163 -11.38 -7.49 13.52
N ILE A 164 -12.58 -7.42 14.09
CA ILE A 164 -12.94 -6.52 15.19
C ILE A 164 -13.04 -7.37 16.45
N LEU A 165 -12.23 -7.06 17.47
CA LEU A 165 -12.07 -7.92 18.65
C LEU A 165 -12.90 -7.49 19.86
N ASP A 166 -13.56 -6.33 19.82
CA ASP A 166 -14.41 -5.81 20.88
C ASP A 166 -15.45 -4.83 20.34
N GLU A 167 -16.49 -4.56 21.15
CA GLU A 167 -17.62 -3.71 20.76
C GLU A 167 -17.26 -2.22 20.57
N GLY A 168 -16.16 -1.76 21.16
CA GLY A 168 -15.69 -0.37 21.05
C GLY A 168 -14.90 -0.10 19.78
N SER A 169 -14.43 -1.15 19.11
CA SER A 169 -13.64 -1.06 17.88
C SER A 169 -14.48 -1.02 16.62
N ARG A 170 -13.92 -0.49 15.54
CA ARG A 170 -14.63 -0.33 14.25
C ARG A 170 -13.69 -0.14 13.09
#